data_159683e038307aa6c53478883b9c3d52
#
_entry.id   159683e038307aa6c53478883b9c3d52
#
_cell.length_a   1.000
_cell.length_b   1.000
_cell.length_c   1.000
_cell.angle_alpha   90.00
_cell.angle_beta   90.00
_cell.angle_gamma   90.00
#
_symmetry.space_group_name_H-M   'P 1'
#
loop_
_entity.id
_entity.type
_entity.pdbx_description
1 polymer ?
#
loop_
_entity_poly.entity_id
_entity_poly.type
_entity_poly.pdbx_seq_one_letter_code
_entity_poly.pdbx_strand_id
1 'polypeptide(L)'
;NPPETGLNTIGQTALYIYTSGTTGLPKAAVMSNRRYLISADMSGTAGLKTKPGNRIYLCLPLYHATGLLLGVGSSFTTGASMYVRRKFSASAFRSDIHDNNCTHMVYIGELCRYLTNIAEEASDAALPLHSIMGNGMRPDIWMSFKERYGIKRVCEIYGASEGNVAFANLMNKDLTVGMTSAEVALVQYDVDQDEIIRDSEGRCLTVAPGEPGLLLGKITPDTVFEGYTDPNATEGKILRNALVDGDAWFNTGDLMRVVDVGFTLGYDHYQFVDRVGDTFRWKSENVSTNEVGEIINGFDQVKFCNVLGVEIPGADGRAGMASLTLNEGVEALDLDRFSAFVRDALPSYAVPVFLRIDEDIDVTGTFKMLKGDLRKQGYDIEQIDGPVYVMKNGESVYTGLDADYVKALNTASAGF
;
A
#
# COMPACT_ATOMS: atom_id res chain seq x y z
N ASN A 1 -10.09 -33.16 28.32
CA ASN A 1 -8.67 -32.87 28.06
C ASN A 1 -8.52 -32.60 26.58
N PRO A 2 -7.85 -31.54 26.13
CA PRO A 2 -7.49 -31.42 24.74
C PRO A 2 -6.67 -32.64 24.34
N PRO A 3 -6.82 -33.16 23.10
CA PRO A 3 -5.98 -34.26 22.63
C PRO A 3 -4.51 -33.85 22.80
N GLU A 4 -3.66 -34.80 23.17
CA GLU A 4 -2.22 -34.55 23.19
C GLU A 4 -1.84 -33.95 21.85
N THR A 5 -1.59 -32.66 21.83
CA THR A 5 -1.06 -31.95 20.68
C THR A 5 0.32 -32.55 20.47
N GLY A 6 0.54 -33.23 19.36
CA GLY A 6 1.83 -33.79 19.02
C GLY A 6 2.94 -32.77 19.17
N LEU A 7 4.17 -33.19 19.20
CA LEU A 7 5.37 -32.36 19.39
C LEU A 7 5.54 -31.36 18.22
N ASN A 8 4.66 -30.37 18.14
CA ASN A 8 4.78 -29.29 17.17
C ASN A 8 5.92 -28.36 17.60
N THR A 9 6.84 -28.12 16.69
CA THR A 9 7.95 -27.20 16.93
C THR A 9 7.62 -25.81 16.36
N ILE A 10 8.28 -24.79 16.87
CA ILE A 10 8.10 -23.41 16.41
C ILE A 10 8.56 -23.21 14.97
N GLY A 11 9.47 -24.03 14.46
CA GLY A 11 9.95 -23.97 13.08
C GLY A 11 9.05 -24.68 12.05
N GLN A 12 8.07 -25.46 12.51
CA GLN A 12 7.14 -26.12 11.58
C GLN A 12 6.20 -25.13 10.93
N THR A 13 5.80 -25.42 9.69
CA THR A 13 4.79 -24.67 8.95
C THR A 13 3.45 -24.75 9.68
N ALA A 14 2.89 -23.57 10.01
CA ALA A 14 1.56 -23.44 10.59
C ALA A 14 0.48 -23.41 9.51
N LEU A 15 0.71 -22.63 8.47
CA LEU A 15 -0.24 -22.40 7.38
C LEU A 15 0.44 -21.81 6.14
N TYR A 16 -0.31 -21.72 5.06
CA TYR A 16 0.08 -21.05 3.83
C TYR A 16 -0.84 -19.87 3.56
N ILE A 17 -0.24 -18.73 3.17
CA ILE A 17 -0.99 -17.53 2.76
C ILE A 17 -0.74 -17.32 1.27
N TYR A 18 -1.80 -17.34 0.48
CA TYR A 18 -1.71 -17.05 -0.94
C TYR A 18 -1.57 -15.54 -1.16
N THR A 19 -0.52 -15.16 -1.88
CA THR A 19 -0.26 -13.78 -2.28
C THR A 19 -0.62 -13.59 -3.74
N SER A 20 -1.32 -12.50 -4.07
CA SER A 20 -1.53 -12.10 -5.46
C SER A 20 -0.20 -11.64 -6.04
N GLY A 21 0.45 -12.48 -6.84
CA GLY A 21 1.63 -12.07 -7.60
C GLY A 21 1.27 -11.03 -8.66
N THR A 22 2.14 -10.07 -8.91
CA THR A 22 1.98 -9.07 -9.98
C THR A 22 2.06 -9.70 -11.39
N THR A 23 2.54 -10.94 -11.51
CA THR A 23 2.87 -11.60 -12.77
C THR A 23 2.39 -13.05 -12.84
N GLY A 24 1.14 -13.39 -12.48
CA GLY A 24 0.66 -14.74 -12.66
C GLY A 24 -0.24 -15.30 -11.54
N LEU A 25 -0.30 -16.64 -11.44
CA LEU A 25 -1.09 -17.33 -10.42
C LEU A 25 -0.61 -16.97 -9.00
N PRO A 26 -1.53 -16.94 -8.01
CA PRO A 26 -1.16 -16.68 -6.63
C PRO A 26 -0.10 -17.65 -6.11
N LYS A 27 0.91 -17.12 -5.43
CA LYS A 27 1.98 -17.94 -4.82
C LYS A 27 1.67 -18.15 -3.33
N ALA A 28 1.93 -19.37 -2.85
CA ALA A 28 1.73 -19.73 -1.45
C ALA A 28 2.98 -19.36 -0.64
N ALA A 29 2.87 -18.31 0.20
CA ALA A 29 3.88 -17.95 1.17
C ALA A 29 3.82 -18.91 2.37
N VAL A 30 4.98 -19.37 2.82
CA VAL A 30 5.10 -20.24 3.99
C VAL A 30 5.03 -19.40 5.27
N MET A 31 4.25 -19.87 6.24
CA MET A 31 4.09 -19.24 7.55
C MET A 31 4.38 -20.27 8.64
N SER A 32 5.50 -20.12 9.36
CA SER A 32 5.84 -21.01 10.48
C SER A 32 5.04 -20.68 11.75
N ASN A 33 4.98 -21.63 12.69
CA ASN A 33 4.43 -21.41 14.03
C ASN A 33 5.11 -20.23 14.73
N ARG A 34 6.45 -20.13 14.61
CA ARG A 34 7.23 -19.02 15.17
C ARG A 34 6.73 -17.67 14.68
N ARG A 35 6.57 -17.55 13.37
CA ARG A 35 6.16 -16.30 12.73
C ARG A 35 4.73 -15.92 13.10
N TYR A 36 3.81 -16.90 13.12
CA TYR A 36 2.45 -16.68 13.58
C TYR A 36 2.42 -16.15 15.03
N LEU A 37 3.10 -16.82 15.96
CA LEU A 37 3.08 -16.48 17.39
C LEU A 37 3.73 -15.11 17.66
N ILE A 38 4.87 -14.81 17.03
CA ILE A 38 5.52 -13.51 17.16
C ILE A 38 4.61 -12.39 16.64
N SER A 39 4.03 -12.58 15.45
CA SER A 39 3.12 -11.59 14.87
C SER A 39 1.89 -11.36 15.74
N ALA A 40 1.30 -12.43 16.26
CA ALA A 40 0.14 -12.38 17.14
C ALA A 40 0.43 -11.64 18.46
N ASP A 41 1.54 -11.97 19.12
CA ASP A 41 1.93 -11.36 20.38
C ASP A 41 2.29 -9.87 20.19
N MET A 42 3.15 -9.58 19.24
CA MET A 42 3.52 -8.19 18.92
C MET A 42 2.31 -7.32 18.57
N SER A 43 1.36 -7.87 17.83
CA SER A 43 0.14 -7.14 17.45
C SER A 43 -0.74 -6.85 18.65
N GLY A 44 -0.94 -7.83 19.52
CA GLY A 44 -1.80 -7.68 20.70
C GLY A 44 -1.16 -6.81 21.77
N THR A 45 0.09 -7.12 22.16
CA THR A 45 0.75 -6.52 23.34
C THR A 45 1.37 -5.15 23.05
N ALA A 46 2.04 -4.99 21.92
CA ALA A 46 2.77 -3.78 21.56
C ALA A 46 2.03 -2.90 20.55
N GLY A 47 1.41 -3.51 19.54
CA GLY A 47 0.68 -2.82 18.48
C GLY A 47 -0.63 -2.21 18.98
N LEU A 48 -1.67 -3.01 19.07
CA LEU A 48 -3.00 -2.60 19.55
C LEU A 48 -3.01 -2.24 21.04
N LYS A 49 -2.14 -2.85 21.84
CA LYS A 49 -2.14 -2.79 23.33
C LYS A 49 -3.46 -3.27 23.93
N THR A 50 -3.98 -4.36 23.39
CA THR A 50 -5.20 -5.01 23.89
C THR A 50 -4.96 -5.73 25.21
N LYS A 51 -6.04 -5.91 25.96
CA LYS A 51 -6.09 -6.64 27.25
C LYS A 51 -7.46 -7.27 27.45
N PRO A 52 -7.65 -8.18 28.40
CA PRO A 52 -8.99 -8.67 28.75
C PRO A 52 -9.95 -7.51 29.00
N GLY A 53 -11.19 -7.61 28.48
CA GLY A 53 -12.19 -6.53 28.52
C GLY A 53 -12.20 -5.62 27.29
N ASN A 54 -11.16 -5.60 26.47
CA ASN A 54 -11.19 -4.94 25.17
C ASN A 54 -11.92 -5.81 24.14
N ARG A 55 -12.42 -5.16 23.08
CA ARG A 55 -13.01 -5.84 21.93
C ARG A 55 -12.44 -5.31 20.63
N ILE A 56 -12.01 -6.24 19.78
CA ILE A 56 -11.43 -5.95 18.47
C ILE A 56 -12.52 -6.05 17.40
N TYR A 57 -12.76 -4.98 16.65
CA TYR A 57 -13.56 -5.03 15.42
C TYR A 57 -12.74 -5.69 14.33
N LEU A 58 -13.23 -6.79 13.78
CA LEU A 58 -12.56 -7.59 12.77
C LEU A 58 -13.49 -7.83 11.59
N CYS A 59 -13.28 -7.11 10.50
CA CYS A 59 -14.03 -7.22 9.25
C CYS A 59 -13.17 -7.70 8.07
N LEU A 60 -11.89 -7.97 8.33
CA LEU A 60 -10.94 -8.44 7.32
C LEU A 60 -11.01 -9.95 7.12
N PRO A 61 -10.73 -10.44 5.91
CA PRO A 61 -10.73 -11.87 5.62
C PRO A 61 -9.71 -12.63 6.47
N LEU A 62 -10.13 -13.76 7.04
CA LEU A 62 -9.27 -14.61 7.88
C LEU A 62 -8.28 -15.47 7.07
N TYR A 63 -8.41 -15.50 5.76
CA TYR A 63 -7.41 -16.12 4.88
C TYR A 63 -6.23 -15.18 4.56
N HIS A 64 -6.22 -13.97 5.13
CA HIS A 64 -5.17 -12.97 4.95
C HIS A 64 -4.42 -12.72 6.25
N ALA A 65 -3.11 -12.42 6.15
CA ALA A 65 -2.25 -12.20 7.31
C ALA A 65 -2.81 -11.15 8.28
N THR A 66 -3.27 -10.01 7.79
CA THR A 66 -3.79 -8.92 8.63
C THR A 66 -5.00 -9.37 9.47
N GLY A 67 -5.97 -10.06 8.87
CA GLY A 67 -7.13 -10.56 9.62
C GLY A 67 -6.76 -11.66 10.60
N LEU A 68 -5.98 -12.66 10.16
CA LEU A 68 -5.67 -13.84 10.94
C LEU A 68 -4.58 -13.59 12.00
N LEU A 69 -3.43 -13.07 11.60
CA LEU A 69 -2.31 -12.90 12.53
C LEU A 69 -2.53 -11.74 13.47
N LEU A 70 -2.91 -10.58 12.93
CA LEU A 70 -3.05 -9.37 13.73
C LEU A 70 -4.37 -9.34 14.49
N GLY A 71 -5.49 -9.65 13.84
CA GLY A 71 -6.82 -9.62 14.46
C GLY A 71 -7.04 -10.79 15.42
N VAL A 72 -7.11 -12.01 14.88
CA VAL A 72 -7.36 -13.22 15.67
C VAL A 72 -6.21 -13.48 16.64
N GLY A 73 -4.96 -13.35 16.16
CA GLY A 73 -3.77 -13.55 16.97
C GLY A 73 -3.73 -12.63 18.20
N SER A 74 -3.99 -11.33 18.04
CA SER A 74 -4.06 -10.38 19.16
C SER A 74 -5.10 -10.78 20.19
N SER A 75 -6.26 -11.25 19.76
CA SER A 75 -7.29 -11.73 20.69
C SER A 75 -6.81 -12.93 21.51
N PHE A 76 -6.20 -13.90 20.87
CA PHE A 76 -5.74 -15.12 21.54
C PHE A 76 -4.58 -14.86 22.52
N THR A 77 -3.65 -13.98 22.18
CA THR A 77 -2.50 -13.69 23.03
C THR A 77 -2.84 -12.81 24.23
N THR A 78 -3.84 -11.93 24.12
CA THR A 78 -4.15 -10.95 25.17
C THR A 78 -5.46 -11.22 25.93
N GLY A 79 -6.27 -12.19 25.49
CA GLY A 79 -7.59 -12.46 26.06
C GLY A 79 -8.66 -11.40 25.72
N ALA A 80 -8.40 -10.53 24.74
CA ALA A 80 -9.41 -9.60 24.23
C ALA A 80 -10.49 -10.38 23.45
N SER A 81 -11.74 -9.90 23.48
CA SER A 81 -12.81 -10.44 22.65
C SER A 81 -12.76 -9.89 21.22
N MET A 82 -13.45 -10.55 20.30
CA MET A 82 -13.60 -10.08 18.91
C MET A 82 -15.06 -9.90 18.57
N TYR A 83 -15.37 -8.85 17.80
CA TYR A 83 -16.58 -8.75 17.02
C TYR A 83 -16.21 -9.00 15.56
N VAL A 84 -16.61 -10.17 15.04
CA VAL A 84 -16.28 -10.59 13.67
C VAL A 84 -17.44 -10.24 12.75
N ARG A 85 -17.16 -9.35 11.79
CA ARG A 85 -18.11 -9.01 10.75
C ARG A 85 -17.82 -9.78 9.47
N ARG A 86 -18.86 -10.40 8.91
CA ARG A 86 -18.70 -11.25 7.71
C ARG A 86 -18.24 -10.47 6.48
N LYS A 87 -18.69 -9.22 6.33
CA LYS A 87 -18.34 -8.32 5.24
C LYS A 87 -18.33 -6.90 5.77
N PHE A 88 -17.29 -6.13 5.46
CA PHE A 88 -17.22 -4.71 5.80
C PHE A 88 -18.42 -3.93 5.22
N SER A 89 -18.90 -2.95 5.98
CA SER A 89 -19.91 -2.00 5.55
C SER A 89 -19.63 -0.66 6.21
N ALA A 90 -19.34 0.36 5.40
CA ALA A 90 -19.08 1.70 5.91
C ALA A 90 -20.31 2.30 6.60
N SER A 91 -21.51 2.08 6.05
CA SER A 91 -22.77 2.56 6.65
C SER A 91 -23.13 1.91 7.98
N ALA A 92 -22.73 0.65 8.20
CA ALA A 92 -22.98 -0.05 9.45
C ALA A 92 -21.86 0.10 10.48
N PHE A 93 -20.73 0.74 10.12
CA PHE A 93 -19.55 0.82 10.97
C PHE A 93 -19.85 1.45 12.34
N ARG A 94 -20.58 2.57 12.37
CA ARG A 94 -20.90 3.26 13.62
C ARG A 94 -21.68 2.38 14.59
N SER A 95 -22.76 1.76 14.11
CA SER A 95 -23.57 0.85 14.92
C SER A 95 -22.78 -0.38 15.35
N ASP A 96 -21.97 -0.96 14.46
CA ASP A 96 -21.11 -2.09 14.82
C ASP A 96 -20.14 -1.74 15.95
N ILE A 97 -19.48 -0.60 15.90
CA ILE A 97 -18.52 -0.15 16.91
C ILE A 97 -19.24 0.19 18.22
N HIS A 98 -20.32 0.97 18.15
CA HIS A 98 -21.07 1.45 19.32
C HIS A 98 -21.77 0.29 20.03
N ASP A 99 -22.63 -0.47 19.34
CA ASP A 99 -23.52 -1.47 19.94
C ASP A 99 -22.75 -2.67 20.49
N ASN A 100 -21.58 -2.97 19.89
CA ASN A 100 -20.71 -4.04 20.34
C ASN A 100 -19.58 -3.55 21.24
N ASN A 101 -19.52 -2.27 21.56
CA ASN A 101 -18.46 -1.66 22.38
C ASN A 101 -17.05 -2.05 21.89
N CYS A 102 -16.81 -1.90 20.57
CA CYS A 102 -15.51 -2.22 19.97
C CYS A 102 -14.51 -1.10 20.26
N THR A 103 -13.47 -1.41 21.01
CA THR A 103 -12.45 -0.46 21.47
C THR A 103 -11.22 -0.42 20.57
N HIS A 104 -11.02 -1.48 19.77
CA HIS A 104 -9.88 -1.67 18.90
C HIS A 104 -10.35 -2.13 17.52
N MET A 105 -9.54 -1.86 16.49
CA MET A 105 -9.84 -2.29 15.12
C MET A 105 -8.56 -2.73 14.42
N VAL A 106 -8.68 -3.79 13.62
CA VAL A 106 -7.66 -4.13 12.61
C VAL A 106 -8.15 -3.66 11.26
N TYR A 107 -7.32 -2.88 10.54
CA TYR A 107 -7.70 -2.24 9.30
C TYR A 107 -6.72 -2.52 8.15
N ILE A 108 -7.17 -2.17 6.95
CA ILE A 108 -6.34 -1.82 5.80
C ILE A 108 -6.71 -0.42 5.36
N GLY A 109 -5.78 0.34 4.79
CA GLY A 109 -5.96 1.76 4.48
C GLY A 109 -7.21 2.07 3.66
N GLU A 110 -7.59 1.16 2.77
CA GLU A 110 -8.79 1.27 1.95
C GLU A 110 -10.08 1.34 2.79
N LEU A 111 -10.17 0.61 3.90
CA LEU A 111 -11.33 0.72 4.80
C LEU A 111 -11.38 2.10 5.47
N CYS A 112 -10.24 2.63 5.88
CA CYS A 112 -10.18 3.97 6.46
C CYS A 112 -10.64 5.02 5.43
N ARG A 113 -10.26 4.87 4.17
CA ARG A 113 -10.71 5.74 3.09
C ARG A 113 -12.23 5.65 2.85
N TYR A 114 -12.82 4.45 2.84
CA TYR A 114 -14.28 4.33 2.76
C TYR A 114 -14.98 5.01 3.92
N LEU A 115 -14.40 4.94 5.12
CA LEU A 115 -14.96 5.58 6.32
C LEU A 115 -14.80 7.09 6.30
N THR A 116 -13.78 7.65 5.65
CA THR A 116 -13.68 9.11 5.46
C THR A 116 -14.67 9.65 4.43
N ASN A 117 -15.10 8.82 3.48
CA ASN A 117 -16.00 9.21 2.41
C ASN A 117 -17.50 9.19 2.79
N ILE A 118 -17.87 8.58 3.92
CA ILE A 118 -19.26 8.70 4.41
C ILE A 118 -19.46 10.02 5.15
N ALA A 119 -20.71 10.53 5.18
CA ALA A 119 -21.05 11.77 5.86
C ALA A 119 -20.57 11.74 7.32
N GLU A 120 -19.95 12.83 7.75
CA GLU A 120 -19.47 12.99 9.14
C GLU A 120 -20.64 13.20 10.09
N GLU A 121 -20.56 12.60 11.28
CA GLU A 121 -21.51 12.80 12.37
C GLU A 121 -20.78 13.28 13.62
N ALA A 122 -21.41 14.19 14.37
CA ALA A 122 -20.84 14.69 15.63
C ALA A 122 -20.56 13.58 16.65
N SER A 123 -21.18 12.43 16.50
CA SER A 123 -20.98 11.25 17.35
C SER A 123 -19.72 10.43 16.98
N ASP A 124 -19.09 10.65 15.81
CA ASP A 124 -17.96 9.86 15.36
C ASP A 124 -16.80 9.84 16.36
N ALA A 125 -16.45 10.99 16.92
CA ALA A 125 -15.37 11.12 17.92
C ALA A 125 -15.74 10.53 19.30
N ALA A 126 -17.01 10.27 19.56
CA ALA A 126 -17.50 9.69 20.81
C ALA A 126 -17.59 8.16 20.78
N LEU A 127 -17.30 7.52 19.65
CA LEU A 127 -17.24 6.07 19.55
C LEU A 127 -16.19 5.49 20.51
N PRO A 128 -16.41 4.29 21.07
CA PRO A 128 -15.45 3.67 21.99
C PRO A 128 -14.11 3.27 21.33
N LEU A 129 -14.01 3.34 20.02
CA LEU A 129 -12.81 3.01 19.25
C LEU A 129 -11.69 4.02 19.50
N HIS A 130 -10.53 3.56 19.96
CA HIS A 130 -9.42 4.46 20.30
C HIS A 130 -8.03 3.94 19.88
N SER A 131 -7.90 2.68 19.50
CA SER A 131 -6.66 2.07 19.06
C SER A 131 -6.88 1.23 17.82
N ILE A 132 -6.08 1.47 16.79
CA ILE A 132 -6.18 0.76 15.53
C ILE A 132 -4.81 0.27 15.08
N MET A 133 -4.78 -0.85 14.37
CA MET A 133 -3.57 -1.43 13.79
C MET A 133 -3.86 -1.97 12.40
N GLY A 134 -2.99 -1.70 11.46
CA GLY A 134 -3.15 -2.17 10.10
C GLY A 134 -2.05 -1.71 9.18
N ASN A 135 -2.33 -1.72 7.90
CA ASN A 135 -1.37 -1.33 6.88
C ASN A 135 -2.05 -0.54 5.75
N GLY A 136 -1.26 0.35 5.14
CA GLY A 136 -1.67 1.10 3.97
C GLY A 136 -2.59 2.29 4.25
N MET A 137 -2.59 2.84 5.48
CA MET A 137 -3.25 4.11 5.74
C MET A 137 -2.50 5.22 5.02
N ARG A 138 -3.20 5.89 4.12
CA ARG A 138 -2.61 6.92 3.28
C ARG A 138 -2.36 8.21 4.06
N PRO A 139 -1.26 8.93 3.77
CA PRO A 139 -0.94 10.19 4.43
C PRO A 139 -2.04 11.26 4.33
N ASP A 140 -2.72 11.34 3.17
CA ASP A 140 -3.79 12.32 2.91
C ASP A 140 -5.00 12.18 3.84
N ILE A 141 -5.34 10.95 4.28
CA ILE A 141 -6.47 10.71 5.18
C ILE A 141 -6.05 10.49 6.65
N TRP A 142 -4.76 10.35 6.94
CA TRP A 142 -4.27 9.95 8.26
C TRP A 142 -4.77 10.84 9.39
N MET A 143 -4.52 12.14 9.27
CA MET A 143 -4.86 13.09 10.33
C MET A 143 -6.37 13.29 10.44
N SER A 144 -7.07 13.44 9.32
CA SER A 144 -8.52 13.62 9.30
C SER A 144 -9.27 12.40 9.84
N PHE A 145 -8.84 11.18 9.50
CA PHE A 145 -9.42 9.94 10.04
C PHE A 145 -9.21 9.85 11.56
N LYS A 146 -7.98 10.12 12.01
CA LYS A 146 -7.59 10.07 13.43
C LYS A 146 -8.40 11.07 14.27
N GLU A 147 -8.57 12.29 13.79
CA GLU A 147 -9.35 13.35 14.45
C GLU A 147 -10.84 13.00 14.46
N ARG A 148 -11.41 12.68 13.31
CA ARG A 148 -12.82 12.37 13.15
C ARG A 148 -13.31 11.26 14.08
N TYR A 149 -12.56 10.17 14.18
CA TYR A 149 -12.94 9.00 15.01
C TYR A 149 -12.32 9.00 16.42
N GLY A 150 -11.66 10.09 16.82
CA GLY A 150 -11.05 10.20 18.15
C GLY A 150 -9.96 9.16 18.42
N ILE A 151 -9.26 8.70 17.38
CA ILE A 151 -8.24 7.63 17.47
C ILE A 151 -7.01 8.15 18.22
N LYS A 152 -6.70 7.53 19.34
CA LYS A 152 -5.55 7.88 20.19
C LYS A 152 -4.27 7.17 19.76
N ARG A 153 -4.42 5.98 19.12
CA ARG A 153 -3.30 5.16 18.70
C ARG A 153 -3.52 4.59 17.31
N VAL A 154 -2.55 4.87 16.44
CA VAL A 154 -2.43 4.26 15.12
C VAL A 154 -1.13 3.48 15.09
N CYS A 155 -1.20 2.16 15.05
CA CYS A 155 -0.04 1.30 14.83
C CYS A 155 -0.04 0.84 13.37
N GLU A 156 0.47 1.68 12.48
CA GLU A 156 0.72 1.29 11.09
C GLU A 156 1.81 0.24 11.05
N ILE A 157 1.67 -0.74 10.16
CA ILE A 157 2.66 -1.78 9.95
C ILE A 157 3.02 -1.88 8.47
N TYR A 158 4.19 -2.43 8.23
CA TYR A 158 4.60 -2.91 6.91
C TYR A 158 5.21 -4.29 7.05
N GLY A 159 4.94 -5.17 6.08
CA GLY A 159 5.55 -6.49 5.97
C GLY A 159 4.99 -7.26 4.80
N ALA A 160 5.81 -8.12 4.22
CA ALA A 160 5.43 -9.07 3.19
C ALA A 160 5.13 -10.45 3.80
N SER A 161 4.10 -11.13 3.31
CA SER A 161 3.74 -12.46 3.82
C SER A 161 4.87 -13.50 3.66
N GLU A 162 5.67 -13.35 2.62
CA GLU A 162 6.84 -14.19 2.31
C GLU A 162 8.14 -13.66 2.91
N GLY A 163 8.19 -12.38 3.26
CA GLY A 163 9.41 -11.66 3.63
C GLY A 163 9.93 -11.95 5.03
N ASN A 164 11.11 -11.42 5.32
CA ASN A 164 11.79 -11.56 6.60
C ASN A 164 11.87 -10.23 7.39
N VAL A 165 11.26 -9.17 6.85
CA VAL A 165 11.29 -7.83 7.43
C VAL A 165 9.88 -7.36 7.76
N ALA A 166 9.72 -6.79 8.93
CA ALA A 166 8.50 -6.13 9.36
C ALA A 166 8.83 -4.80 10.06
N PHE A 167 8.01 -3.80 9.79
CA PHE A 167 8.04 -2.51 10.49
C PHE A 167 6.75 -2.34 11.26
N ALA A 168 6.83 -1.67 12.39
CA ALA A 168 5.66 -1.34 13.19
C ALA A 168 5.81 0.03 13.85
N ASN A 169 4.78 0.82 13.79
CA ASN A 169 4.70 2.12 14.44
C ASN A 169 4.37 1.98 15.93
N LEU A 170 5.28 1.36 16.67
CA LEU A 170 5.10 1.11 18.10
C LEU A 170 5.14 2.38 18.94
N MET A 171 5.80 3.43 18.45
CA MET A 171 5.91 4.72 19.13
C MET A 171 4.73 5.67 18.85
N ASN A 172 3.75 5.24 18.08
CA ASN A 172 2.56 6.03 17.75
C ASN A 172 2.90 7.39 17.11
N LYS A 173 3.83 7.40 16.20
CA LYS A 173 4.19 8.58 15.39
C LYS A 173 3.25 8.67 14.19
N ASP A 174 2.95 9.87 13.76
CA ASP A 174 2.06 10.05 12.61
C ASP A 174 2.84 9.91 11.29
N LEU A 175 2.15 9.49 10.22
CA LEU A 175 2.63 9.43 8.83
C LEU A 175 3.85 8.49 8.61
N THR A 176 3.96 7.41 9.37
CA THR A 176 5.07 6.45 9.25
C THR A 176 4.59 5.02 9.46
N VAL A 177 5.22 4.08 8.78
CA VAL A 177 5.08 2.63 9.06
C VAL A 177 5.89 2.20 10.29
N GLY A 178 6.62 3.14 10.89
CA GLY A 178 7.39 2.91 12.11
C GLY A 178 8.81 2.40 11.86
N MET A 179 9.28 1.58 12.76
CA MET A 179 10.65 1.09 12.85
C MET A 179 10.72 -0.43 12.75
N THR A 180 11.93 -0.94 12.52
CA THR A 180 12.23 -2.38 12.53
C THR A 180 13.45 -2.67 13.39
N SER A 181 13.52 -3.87 13.94
CA SER A 181 14.73 -4.41 14.58
C SER A 181 15.57 -5.25 13.61
N ALA A 182 15.06 -5.55 12.43
CA ALA A 182 15.81 -6.24 11.40
C ALA A 182 16.87 -5.31 10.77
N GLU A 183 17.98 -5.87 10.35
CA GLU A 183 18.96 -5.13 9.54
C GLU A 183 18.39 -4.93 8.14
N VAL A 184 18.28 -3.67 7.74
CA VAL A 184 17.70 -3.28 6.44
C VAL A 184 18.63 -2.31 5.72
N ALA A 185 18.50 -2.24 4.39
CA ALA A 185 19.17 -1.27 3.56
C ALA A 185 18.22 -0.69 2.53
N LEU A 186 18.38 0.60 2.22
CA LEU A 186 17.72 1.26 1.10
C LEU A 186 18.75 1.46 -0.01
N VAL A 187 18.52 0.83 -1.15
CA VAL A 187 19.46 0.88 -2.28
C VAL A 187 18.87 1.63 -3.47
N GLN A 188 19.73 2.23 -4.26
CA GLN A 188 19.36 2.96 -5.47
C GLN A 188 18.77 2.00 -6.49
N TYR A 189 17.69 2.43 -7.13
CA TYR A 189 16.94 1.65 -8.09
C TYR A 189 16.63 2.49 -9.33
N ASP A 190 16.99 1.97 -10.49
CA ASP A 190 16.62 2.56 -11.78
C ASP A 190 15.25 2.01 -12.21
N VAL A 191 14.24 2.89 -12.20
CA VAL A 191 12.87 2.53 -12.53
C VAL A 191 12.69 2.24 -14.02
N ASP A 192 13.53 2.85 -14.89
CA ASP A 192 13.44 2.66 -16.34
C ASP A 192 14.02 1.32 -16.77
N GLN A 193 15.16 0.97 -16.20
CA GLN A 193 15.83 -0.29 -16.49
C GLN A 193 15.27 -1.45 -15.70
N ASP A 194 14.41 -1.17 -14.71
CA ASP A 194 13.89 -2.15 -13.74
C ASP A 194 15.05 -2.87 -13.02
N GLU A 195 16.13 -2.13 -12.67
CA GLU A 195 17.37 -2.69 -12.14
C GLU A 195 17.89 -1.91 -10.92
N ILE A 196 18.58 -2.65 -10.04
CA ILE A 196 19.32 -2.08 -8.91
C ILE A 196 20.62 -1.45 -9.43
N ILE A 197 20.87 -0.20 -9.05
CA ILE A 197 22.11 0.49 -9.39
C ILE A 197 23.28 -0.08 -8.57
N ARG A 198 24.36 -0.45 -9.28
CA ARG A 198 25.54 -1.09 -8.69
C ARG A 198 26.81 -0.33 -9.03
N ASP A 199 27.80 -0.46 -8.15
CA ASP A 199 29.14 0.04 -8.40
C ASP A 199 29.96 -0.86 -9.37
N SER A 200 31.20 -0.50 -9.61
CA SER A 200 32.13 -1.25 -10.48
C SER A 200 32.50 -2.64 -9.94
N GLU A 201 32.26 -2.91 -8.67
CA GLU A 201 32.50 -4.21 -8.03
C GLU A 201 31.19 -5.06 -7.99
N GLY A 202 30.08 -4.54 -8.55
CA GLY A 202 28.78 -5.19 -8.60
C GLY A 202 27.97 -5.10 -7.32
N ARG A 203 28.35 -4.23 -6.37
CA ARG A 203 27.65 -4.00 -5.11
C ARG A 203 26.57 -2.93 -5.28
N CYS A 204 25.45 -3.10 -4.58
CA CYS A 204 24.35 -2.14 -4.60
C CYS A 204 24.78 -0.82 -3.97
N LEU A 205 24.46 0.30 -4.62
CA LEU A 205 24.66 1.63 -4.06
C LEU A 205 23.48 1.97 -3.12
N THR A 206 23.78 2.46 -1.93
CA THR A 206 22.77 2.93 -0.97
C THR A 206 22.28 4.33 -1.36
N VAL A 207 21.07 4.68 -0.92
CA VAL A 207 20.52 6.04 -1.11
C VAL A 207 21.06 7.00 -0.05
N ALA A 208 20.96 8.30 -0.31
CA ALA A 208 21.20 9.32 0.71
C ALA A 208 20.05 9.35 1.75
N PRO A 209 20.31 9.81 2.99
CA PRO A 209 19.29 9.91 4.01
C PRO A 209 18.07 10.73 3.55
N GLY A 210 16.88 10.17 3.69
CA GLY A 210 15.61 10.80 3.29
C GLY A 210 15.21 10.56 1.83
N GLU A 211 16.09 10.05 0.99
CA GLU A 211 15.76 9.68 -0.38
C GLU A 211 15.06 8.33 -0.45
N PRO A 212 14.13 8.15 -1.41
CA PRO A 212 13.53 6.85 -1.67
C PRO A 212 14.55 5.83 -2.17
N GLY A 213 14.45 4.60 -1.66
CA GLY A 213 15.27 3.48 -2.13
C GLY A 213 14.53 2.15 -2.05
N LEU A 214 14.98 1.18 -2.83
CA LEU A 214 14.49 -0.19 -2.77
C LEU A 214 14.89 -0.81 -1.43
N LEU A 215 13.88 -1.27 -0.69
CA LEU A 215 14.09 -1.90 0.62
C LEU A 215 14.64 -3.31 0.47
N LEU A 216 15.76 -3.56 1.10
CA LEU A 216 16.35 -4.88 1.27
C LEU A 216 16.32 -5.29 2.75
N GLY A 217 15.94 -6.54 3.02
CA GLY A 217 15.98 -7.13 4.36
C GLY A 217 17.10 -8.17 4.46
N LYS A 218 18.06 -8.00 5.38
CA LYS A 218 19.17 -8.93 5.54
C LYS A 218 18.68 -10.30 5.98
N ILE A 219 19.15 -11.35 5.31
CA ILE A 219 18.86 -12.73 5.65
C ILE A 219 19.91 -13.23 6.62
N THR A 220 19.49 -13.57 7.84
CA THR A 220 20.34 -14.08 8.91
C THR A 220 19.65 -15.27 9.59
N PRO A 221 20.34 -16.03 10.46
CA PRO A 221 19.69 -17.07 11.26
C PRO A 221 18.51 -16.57 12.12
N ASP A 222 18.53 -15.30 12.51
CA ASP A 222 17.47 -14.67 13.32
C ASP A 222 16.35 -14.05 12.46
N THR A 223 16.67 -13.63 11.23
CA THR A 223 15.75 -13.05 10.24
C THR A 223 15.66 -13.94 9.01
N VAL A 224 15.17 -15.17 9.20
CA VAL A 224 15.06 -16.18 8.14
C VAL A 224 14.04 -15.75 7.10
N PHE A 225 14.42 -15.82 5.83
CA PHE A 225 13.49 -15.67 4.71
C PHE A 225 12.83 -17.03 4.42
N GLU A 226 11.56 -17.18 4.84
CA GLU A 226 10.81 -18.43 4.65
C GLU A 226 10.36 -18.64 3.21
N GLY A 227 10.13 -17.57 2.46
CA GLY A 227 9.84 -17.59 1.02
C GLY A 227 8.50 -18.21 0.66
N TYR A 228 8.50 -18.84 -0.49
CA TYR A 228 7.34 -19.50 -1.09
C TYR A 228 7.52 -21.03 -1.12
N THR A 229 6.42 -21.73 -1.38
CA THR A 229 6.47 -23.19 -1.68
C THR A 229 7.22 -23.50 -2.98
N ASP A 230 7.32 -22.53 -3.90
CA ASP A 230 8.15 -22.61 -5.10
C ASP A 230 9.58 -22.15 -4.82
N PRO A 231 10.59 -23.05 -4.91
CA PRO A 231 11.98 -22.69 -4.66
C PRO A 231 12.53 -21.65 -5.65
N ASN A 232 12.11 -21.68 -6.91
CA ASN A 232 12.58 -20.71 -7.92
C ASN A 232 12.04 -19.31 -7.63
N ALA A 233 10.77 -19.21 -7.21
CA ALA A 233 10.20 -17.95 -6.79
C ALA A 233 10.87 -17.39 -5.53
N THR A 234 11.30 -18.27 -4.62
CA THR A 234 12.06 -17.90 -3.42
C THR A 234 13.45 -17.41 -3.79
N GLU A 235 14.21 -18.16 -4.59
CA GLU A 235 15.57 -17.78 -4.99
C GLU A 235 15.59 -16.47 -5.79
N GLY A 236 14.60 -16.25 -6.65
CA GLY A 236 14.47 -15.00 -7.41
C GLY A 236 14.27 -13.73 -6.57
N LYS A 237 14.02 -13.88 -5.26
CA LYS A 237 13.90 -12.75 -4.31
C LYS A 237 15.17 -12.55 -3.47
N ILE A 238 16.21 -13.38 -3.62
CA ILE A 238 17.42 -13.31 -2.84
C ILE A 238 18.52 -12.63 -3.65
N LEU A 239 19.06 -11.54 -3.11
CA LEU A 239 20.25 -10.87 -3.60
C LEU A 239 21.45 -11.34 -2.79
N ARG A 240 22.47 -11.90 -3.46
CA ARG A 240 23.71 -12.33 -2.85
C ARG A 240 24.84 -11.35 -3.14
N ASN A 241 25.77 -11.19 -2.18
CA ASN A 241 26.87 -10.22 -2.29
C ASN A 241 26.35 -8.82 -2.63
N ALA A 242 25.25 -8.42 -2.02
CA ALA A 242 24.56 -7.18 -2.37
C ALA A 242 25.31 -5.93 -1.89
N LEU A 243 25.78 -5.93 -0.64
CA LEU A 243 26.53 -4.81 -0.06
C LEU A 243 27.95 -5.21 0.34
N VAL A 244 28.14 -6.45 0.79
CA VAL A 244 29.45 -7.01 1.13
C VAL A 244 29.52 -8.48 0.69
N ASP A 245 30.75 -9.00 0.55
CA ASP A 245 30.95 -10.40 0.17
C ASP A 245 30.34 -11.34 1.20
N GLY A 246 29.59 -12.34 0.72
CA GLY A 246 28.96 -13.38 1.54
C GLY A 246 27.63 -12.95 2.19
N ASP A 247 27.15 -11.74 1.98
CA ASP A 247 25.82 -11.36 2.45
C ASP A 247 24.70 -11.90 1.57
N ALA A 248 23.50 -11.98 2.16
CA ALA A 248 22.28 -12.31 1.45
C ALA A 248 21.14 -11.42 1.93
N TRP A 249 20.35 -10.91 0.98
CA TRP A 249 19.30 -9.95 1.24
C TRP A 249 18.02 -10.35 0.50
N PHE A 250 16.88 -10.19 1.18
CA PHE A 250 15.57 -10.29 0.57
C PHE A 250 15.22 -8.99 -0.15
N ASN A 251 14.95 -9.08 -1.45
CA ASN A 251 14.44 -7.98 -2.25
C ASN A 251 12.91 -7.89 -2.07
N THR A 252 12.46 -6.86 -1.38
CA THR A 252 11.03 -6.67 -1.10
C THR A 252 10.25 -6.28 -2.36
N GLY A 253 10.86 -5.57 -3.29
CA GLY A 253 10.21 -4.92 -4.44
C GLY A 253 9.43 -3.65 -4.06
N ASP A 254 9.68 -3.10 -2.87
CA ASP A 254 9.01 -1.90 -2.36
C ASP A 254 10.02 -0.78 -2.12
N LEU A 255 9.66 0.44 -2.50
CA LEU A 255 10.44 1.65 -2.25
C LEU A 255 10.03 2.25 -0.91
N MET A 256 11.03 2.59 -0.11
CA MET A 256 10.86 3.26 1.18
C MET A 256 11.81 4.43 1.34
N ARG A 257 11.51 5.32 2.26
CA ARG A 257 12.42 6.37 2.72
C ARG A 257 12.45 6.47 4.23
N VAL A 258 13.57 6.91 4.78
CA VAL A 258 13.67 7.30 6.19
C VAL A 258 13.03 8.68 6.37
N VAL A 259 12.24 8.84 7.43
CA VAL A 259 11.54 10.10 7.74
C VAL A 259 11.86 10.57 9.16
N ASP A 260 11.98 11.88 9.32
CA ASP A 260 12.12 12.49 10.64
C ASP A 260 10.72 12.65 11.27
N VAL A 261 10.50 11.94 12.36
CA VAL A 261 9.26 12.01 13.16
C VAL A 261 9.54 12.54 14.59
N GLY A 262 10.63 13.25 14.77
CA GLY A 262 11.11 13.76 16.05
C GLY A 262 11.76 12.67 16.91
N PHE A 263 11.59 12.76 18.24
CA PHE A 263 12.26 11.83 19.17
C PHE A 263 11.83 10.37 18.98
N THR A 264 12.78 9.46 18.72
CA THR A 264 12.58 8.06 18.37
C THR A 264 13.44 7.07 19.14
N LEU A 265 14.08 7.48 20.24
CA LEU A 265 15.03 6.64 20.99
C LEU A 265 16.22 6.15 20.12
N GLY A 266 16.53 6.83 19.02
CA GLY A 266 17.59 6.44 18.10
C GLY A 266 17.18 5.44 17.01
N TYR A 267 15.91 5.09 16.91
CA TYR A 267 15.40 4.23 15.84
C TYR A 267 14.97 5.06 14.63
N ASP A 268 15.42 4.68 13.44
CA ASP A 268 14.93 5.23 12.19
C ASP A 268 13.46 4.86 11.99
N HIS A 269 12.69 5.82 11.49
CA HIS A 269 11.30 5.59 11.08
C HIS A 269 11.19 5.68 9.57
N TYR A 270 10.34 4.83 9.01
CA TYR A 270 10.24 4.64 7.58
C TYR A 270 8.85 5.01 7.08
N GLN A 271 8.81 5.43 5.83
CA GLN A 271 7.57 5.66 5.09
C GLN A 271 7.61 4.84 3.80
N PHE A 272 6.51 4.15 3.53
CA PHE A 272 6.31 3.49 2.24
C PHE A 272 6.11 4.55 1.15
N VAL A 273 6.82 4.41 0.06
CA VAL A 273 6.74 5.34 -1.08
C VAL A 273 5.89 4.73 -2.18
N ASP A 274 6.32 3.59 -2.75
CA ASP A 274 5.59 2.89 -3.81
C ASP A 274 6.17 1.49 -4.03
N ARG A 275 5.54 0.71 -4.92
CA ARG A 275 6.12 -0.53 -5.43
C ARG A 275 6.94 -0.26 -6.67
N VAL A 276 8.06 -0.96 -6.79
CA VAL A 276 8.93 -0.87 -7.95
C VAL A 276 8.17 -1.01 -9.28
N GLY A 277 7.27 -1.99 -9.38
CA GLY A 277 6.47 -2.19 -10.60
C GLY A 277 5.31 -1.21 -10.81
N ASP A 278 5.04 -0.33 -9.85
CA ASP A 278 3.98 0.69 -9.94
C ASP A 278 4.54 2.08 -10.22
N THR A 279 5.73 2.42 -9.69
CA THR A 279 6.46 3.64 -10.05
C THR A 279 6.81 3.64 -11.53
N PHE A 280 6.69 4.78 -12.18
CA PHE A 280 7.07 4.97 -13.58
C PHE A 280 7.93 6.23 -13.74
N ARG A 281 8.64 6.32 -14.86
CA ARG A 281 9.43 7.49 -15.21
C ARG A 281 8.78 8.24 -16.37
N TRP A 282 8.75 9.57 -16.26
CA TRP A 282 8.25 10.45 -17.30
C TRP A 282 9.15 11.68 -17.42
N LYS A 283 9.62 11.97 -18.62
CA LYS A 283 10.53 13.10 -18.90
C LYS A 283 11.75 13.11 -17.97
N SER A 284 12.38 11.94 -17.81
CA SER A 284 13.56 11.73 -16.98
C SER A 284 13.35 11.85 -15.45
N GLU A 285 12.09 11.97 -14.98
CA GLU A 285 11.74 12.08 -13.56
C GLU A 285 10.92 10.89 -13.08
N ASN A 286 11.21 10.40 -11.88
CA ASN A 286 10.45 9.32 -11.25
C ASN A 286 9.12 9.82 -10.71
N VAL A 287 8.04 9.11 -11.01
CA VAL A 287 6.68 9.43 -10.56
C VAL A 287 6.15 8.30 -9.69
N SER A 288 5.88 8.62 -8.42
CA SER A 288 5.19 7.71 -7.52
C SER A 288 3.69 7.74 -7.80
N THR A 289 3.12 6.58 -8.11
CA THR A 289 1.68 6.45 -8.37
C THR A 289 0.85 6.77 -7.13
N ASN A 290 1.40 6.46 -5.95
CA ASN A 290 0.73 6.74 -4.68
C ASN A 290 0.68 8.25 -4.39
N GLU A 291 1.81 8.97 -4.49
CA GLU A 291 1.85 10.42 -4.25
C GLU A 291 0.89 11.18 -5.17
N VAL A 292 0.91 10.86 -6.46
CA VAL A 292 -0.01 11.49 -7.43
C VAL A 292 -1.46 11.17 -7.11
N GLY A 293 -1.76 9.90 -6.82
CA GLY A 293 -3.12 9.48 -6.45
C GLY A 293 -3.61 10.11 -5.15
N GLU A 294 -2.74 10.29 -4.15
CA GLU A 294 -3.05 10.97 -2.88
C GLU A 294 -3.45 12.43 -3.11
N ILE A 295 -2.68 13.14 -3.91
CA ILE A 295 -2.97 14.55 -4.24
C ILE A 295 -4.30 14.65 -4.99
N ILE A 296 -4.52 13.82 -6.02
CA ILE A 296 -5.74 13.85 -6.82
C ILE A 296 -6.99 13.51 -5.99
N ASN A 297 -6.90 12.62 -5.02
CA ASN A 297 -8.00 12.31 -4.10
C ASN A 297 -8.40 13.52 -3.21
N GLY A 298 -7.55 14.52 -3.07
CA GLY A 298 -7.88 15.79 -2.40
C GLY A 298 -8.84 16.68 -3.19
N PHE A 299 -9.15 16.38 -4.45
CA PHE A 299 -10.10 17.15 -5.23
C PHE A 299 -11.54 16.78 -4.89
N ASP A 300 -12.36 17.77 -4.63
CA ASP A 300 -13.72 17.65 -4.07
C ASP A 300 -14.70 16.78 -4.89
N GLN A 301 -14.48 16.66 -6.20
CA GLN A 301 -15.29 15.83 -7.08
C GLN A 301 -14.82 14.39 -7.20
N VAL A 302 -13.60 14.07 -6.74
CA VAL A 302 -12.99 12.74 -6.85
C VAL A 302 -13.28 11.91 -5.61
N LYS A 303 -13.93 10.79 -5.81
CA LYS A 303 -14.14 9.76 -4.78
C LYS A 303 -12.89 8.90 -4.62
N PHE A 304 -12.26 8.59 -5.76
CA PHE A 304 -11.10 7.72 -5.79
C PHE A 304 -10.25 7.95 -7.05
N CYS A 305 -8.93 7.82 -6.90
CA CYS A 305 -7.96 7.89 -7.98
C CYS A 305 -7.00 6.70 -7.93
N ASN A 306 -6.81 6.05 -9.07
CA ASN A 306 -5.77 5.04 -9.28
C ASN A 306 -4.84 5.51 -10.39
N VAL A 307 -3.54 5.63 -10.10
CA VAL A 307 -2.55 6.14 -11.05
C VAL A 307 -1.68 5.02 -11.58
N LEU A 308 -1.36 5.08 -12.86
CA LEU A 308 -0.49 4.14 -13.55
C LEU A 308 0.32 4.84 -14.65
N GLY A 309 1.43 4.24 -15.04
CA GLY A 309 2.20 4.67 -16.21
C GLY A 309 1.73 3.94 -17.46
N VAL A 310 1.50 4.68 -18.54
CA VAL A 310 1.14 4.16 -19.87
C VAL A 310 2.18 4.57 -20.90
N GLU A 311 2.50 3.68 -21.83
CA GLU A 311 3.48 3.96 -22.88
C GLU A 311 2.86 4.80 -23.99
N ILE A 312 3.60 5.82 -24.44
CA ILE A 312 3.28 6.59 -25.66
C ILE A 312 4.37 6.29 -26.67
N PRO A 313 4.04 5.77 -27.87
CA PRO A 313 5.02 5.52 -28.92
C PRO A 313 5.88 6.74 -29.22
N GLY A 314 7.20 6.58 -29.20
CA GLY A 314 8.17 7.64 -29.47
C GLY A 314 8.45 8.60 -28.31
N ALA A 315 7.79 8.48 -27.19
CA ALA A 315 8.11 9.23 -25.98
C ALA A 315 9.10 8.45 -25.09
N ASP A 316 9.86 9.19 -24.29
CA ASP A 316 10.79 8.61 -23.30
C ASP A 316 10.04 8.35 -21.98
N GLY A 317 10.07 7.10 -21.52
CA GLY A 317 9.39 6.65 -20.29
C GLY A 317 7.89 6.36 -20.49
N ARG A 318 7.13 6.49 -19.41
CA ARG A 318 5.68 6.24 -19.37
C ARG A 318 4.95 7.51 -18.92
N ALA A 319 3.91 7.89 -19.63
CA ALA A 319 3.05 9.00 -19.25
C ALA A 319 2.09 8.61 -18.13
N GLY A 320 1.86 9.51 -17.19
CA GLY A 320 0.88 9.28 -16.13
C GLY A 320 -0.54 9.18 -16.67
N MET A 321 -1.29 8.19 -16.23
CA MET A 321 -2.73 8.06 -16.42
C MET A 321 -3.42 7.92 -15.07
N ALA A 322 -4.47 8.72 -14.83
CA ALA A 322 -5.31 8.64 -13.64
C ALA A 322 -6.68 8.08 -14.00
N SER A 323 -7.04 6.94 -13.39
CA SER A 323 -8.39 6.38 -13.39
C SER A 323 -9.13 6.95 -12.20
N LEU A 324 -10.24 7.65 -12.44
CA LEU A 324 -11.00 8.39 -11.46
C LEU A 324 -12.40 7.81 -11.31
N THR A 325 -12.85 7.66 -10.07
CA THR A 325 -14.27 7.51 -9.74
C THR A 325 -14.75 8.81 -9.11
N LEU A 326 -15.90 9.30 -9.54
CA LEU A 326 -16.45 10.57 -9.05
C LEU A 326 -17.31 10.36 -7.80
N ASN A 327 -17.46 11.41 -7.01
CA ASN A 327 -18.35 11.43 -5.84
C ASN A 327 -19.83 11.32 -6.27
N GLU A 328 -20.67 10.78 -5.39
CA GLU A 328 -22.11 10.70 -5.62
C GLU A 328 -22.70 12.09 -5.92
N GLY A 329 -23.51 12.17 -6.97
CA GLY A 329 -24.12 13.41 -7.43
C GLY A 329 -23.27 14.27 -8.35
N VAL A 330 -22.05 13.85 -8.68
CA VAL A 330 -21.18 14.49 -9.68
C VAL A 330 -21.39 13.76 -11.01
N GLU A 331 -22.11 14.38 -11.95
CA GLU A 331 -22.39 13.78 -13.28
C GLU A 331 -21.18 13.86 -14.22
N ALA A 332 -20.35 14.89 -14.07
CA ALA A 332 -19.14 15.08 -14.88
C ALA A 332 -18.06 15.82 -14.10
N LEU A 333 -16.78 15.48 -14.38
CA LEU A 333 -15.62 16.18 -13.82
C LEU A 333 -15.53 17.60 -14.40
N ASP A 334 -15.37 18.59 -13.54
CA ASP A 334 -15.04 19.96 -13.94
C ASP A 334 -13.57 20.02 -14.38
N LEU A 335 -13.34 19.88 -15.67
CA LEU A 335 -12.01 19.76 -16.26
C LEU A 335 -11.16 21.02 -16.05
N ASP A 336 -11.75 22.21 -16.06
CA ASP A 336 -11.02 23.47 -15.87
C ASP A 336 -10.49 23.55 -14.43
N ARG A 337 -11.37 23.33 -13.44
CA ARG A 337 -10.99 23.32 -12.01
C ARG A 337 -9.99 22.21 -11.70
N PHE A 338 -10.25 21.01 -12.22
CA PHE A 338 -9.36 19.85 -12.01
C PHE A 338 -7.97 20.08 -12.62
N SER A 339 -7.90 20.60 -13.84
CA SER A 339 -6.63 20.94 -14.50
C SER A 339 -5.83 21.97 -13.72
N ALA A 340 -6.49 23.01 -13.22
CA ALA A 340 -5.84 24.02 -12.36
C ALA A 340 -5.32 23.39 -11.08
N PHE A 341 -6.13 22.57 -10.42
CA PHE A 341 -5.78 21.90 -9.16
C PHE A 341 -4.55 21.00 -9.29
N VAL A 342 -4.53 20.08 -10.27
CA VAL A 342 -3.40 19.14 -10.41
C VAL A 342 -2.09 19.84 -10.82
N ARG A 343 -2.18 20.92 -11.58
CA ARG A 343 -1.01 21.71 -12.00
C ARG A 343 -0.45 22.60 -10.89
N ASP A 344 -1.26 22.99 -9.94
CA ASP A 344 -0.82 23.74 -8.75
C ASP A 344 -0.21 22.80 -7.70
N ALA A 345 -0.79 21.61 -7.54
CA ALA A 345 -0.42 20.68 -6.48
C ALA A 345 0.68 19.68 -6.87
N LEU A 346 0.91 19.43 -8.18
CA LEU A 346 1.89 18.46 -8.69
C LEU A 346 3.00 19.14 -9.48
N PRO A 347 4.25 18.64 -9.39
CA PRO A 347 5.29 19.02 -10.35
C PRO A 347 4.85 18.63 -11.77
N SER A 348 5.26 19.41 -12.77
CA SER A 348 4.77 19.29 -14.15
C SER A 348 4.96 17.89 -14.77
N TYR A 349 5.99 17.18 -14.37
CA TYR A 349 6.27 15.80 -14.82
C TYR A 349 5.33 14.77 -14.17
N ALA A 350 4.76 15.07 -13.01
CA ALA A 350 3.88 14.17 -12.27
C ALA A 350 2.39 14.39 -12.60
N VAL A 351 2.05 15.49 -13.28
CA VAL A 351 0.68 15.73 -13.76
C VAL A 351 0.31 14.62 -14.76
N PRO A 352 -0.76 13.83 -14.52
CA PRO A 352 -1.18 12.81 -15.45
C PRO A 352 -1.46 13.38 -16.85
N VAL A 353 -0.97 12.73 -17.88
CA VAL A 353 -1.27 13.11 -19.27
C VAL A 353 -2.69 12.68 -19.63
N PHE A 354 -3.13 11.55 -19.11
CA PHE A 354 -4.45 10.98 -19.39
C PHE A 354 -5.30 10.90 -18.12
N LEU A 355 -6.61 11.12 -18.30
CA LEU A 355 -7.63 10.81 -17.30
C LEU A 355 -8.65 9.86 -17.91
N ARG A 356 -9.15 8.93 -17.16
CA ARG A 356 -10.34 8.15 -17.48
C ARG A 356 -11.31 8.18 -16.30
N ILE A 357 -12.60 8.20 -16.59
CA ILE A 357 -13.64 8.13 -15.57
C ILE A 357 -14.22 6.73 -15.60
N ASP A 358 -14.13 6.04 -14.48
CA ASP A 358 -14.66 4.69 -14.28
C ASP A 358 -15.82 4.73 -13.29
N GLU A 359 -16.88 3.94 -13.55
CA GLU A 359 -18.05 3.88 -12.66
C GLU A 359 -17.69 3.31 -11.29
N ASP A 360 -16.84 2.29 -11.28
CA ASP A 360 -16.33 1.66 -10.07
C ASP A 360 -14.88 1.21 -10.26
N ILE A 361 -14.17 1.01 -9.18
CA ILE A 361 -12.78 0.53 -9.21
C ILE A 361 -12.74 -0.92 -8.77
N ASP A 362 -12.18 -1.76 -9.62
CA ASP A 362 -11.97 -3.17 -9.31
C ASP A 362 -10.95 -3.32 -8.18
N VAL A 363 -11.41 -3.86 -7.08
CA VAL A 363 -10.58 -4.25 -5.95
C VAL A 363 -10.63 -5.75 -5.74
N THR A 364 -9.51 -6.34 -5.35
CA THR A 364 -9.48 -7.74 -4.94
C THR A 364 -10.36 -7.98 -3.71
N GLY A 365 -10.71 -9.23 -3.39
CA GLY A 365 -11.35 -9.58 -2.13
C GLY A 365 -10.59 -9.14 -0.87
N THR A 366 -9.34 -8.72 -1.03
CA THR A 366 -8.46 -8.12 0.00
C THR A 366 -8.32 -6.61 -0.15
N PHE A 367 -9.19 -5.98 -0.93
CA PHE A 367 -9.24 -4.53 -1.20
C PHE A 367 -7.95 -3.95 -1.81
N LYS A 368 -7.18 -4.76 -2.53
CA LYS A 368 -6.06 -4.26 -3.34
C LYS A 368 -6.57 -3.86 -4.72
N MET A 369 -6.15 -2.71 -5.20
CA MET A 369 -6.46 -2.22 -6.53
C MET A 369 -5.89 -3.12 -7.62
N LEU A 370 -6.68 -3.40 -8.63
CA LEU A 370 -6.27 -4.14 -9.82
C LEU A 370 -5.79 -3.15 -10.89
N LYS A 371 -4.48 -3.07 -11.08
CA LYS A 371 -3.86 -2.21 -12.12
C LYS A 371 -3.59 -2.95 -13.42
N GLY A 372 -3.68 -4.27 -13.42
CA GLY A 372 -3.28 -5.10 -14.57
C GLY A 372 -4.11 -4.85 -15.82
N ASP A 373 -5.41 -4.79 -15.68
CA ASP A 373 -6.31 -4.56 -16.82
C ASP A 373 -6.32 -3.09 -17.25
N LEU A 374 -6.21 -2.15 -16.30
CA LEU A 374 -6.02 -0.74 -16.60
C LEU A 374 -4.76 -0.48 -17.44
N ARG A 375 -3.64 -1.16 -17.12
CA ARG A 375 -2.39 -1.06 -17.90
C ARG A 375 -2.52 -1.62 -19.31
N LYS A 376 -3.26 -2.72 -19.48
CA LYS A 376 -3.49 -3.32 -20.82
C LYS A 376 -4.38 -2.43 -21.69
N GLN A 377 -5.42 -1.85 -21.10
CA GLN A 377 -6.32 -0.92 -21.80
C GLN A 377 -5.62 0.40 -22.14
N GLY A 378 -4.73 0.89 -21.22
CA GLY A 378 -4.04 2.16 -21.41
C GLY A 378 -5.02 3.29 -21.70
N TYR A 379 -4.76 4.03 -22.79
CA TYR A 379 -5.62 5.09 -23.30
C TYR A 379 -6.44 4.67 -24.55
N ASP A 380 -6.59 3.36 -24.76
CA ASP A 380 -7.37 2.83 -25.90
C ASP A 380 -8.88 3.04 -25.67
N ILE A 381 -9.42 4.08 -26.29
CA ILE A 381 -10.83 4.47 -26.15
C ILE A 381 -11.82 3.42 -26.67
N GLU A 382 -11.39 2.42 -27.45
CA GLU A 382 -12.24 1.31 -27.90
C GLU A 382 -12.42 0.23 -26.80
N GLN A 383 -11.54 0.21 -25.81
CA GLN A 383 -11.56 -0.75 -24.68
C GLN A 383 -12.06 -0.12 -23.37
N ILE A 384 -12.40 1.16 -23.37
CA ILE A 384 -12.78 1.91 -22.15
C ILE A 384 -14.23 2.38 -22.31
N ASP A 385 -15.11 1.95 -21.40
CA ASP A 385 -16.52 2.31 -21.46
C ASP A 385 -16.81 3.77 -21.05
N GLY A 386 -15.94 4.37 -20.23
CA GLY A 386 -16.09 5.73 -19.72
C GLY A 386 -15.39 6.80 -20.56
N PRO A 387 -15.62 8.10 -20.27
CA PRO A 387 -14.90 9.18 -20.93
C PRO A 387 -13.42 9.16 -20.64
N VAL A 388 -12.61 9.41 -21.68
CA VAL A 388 -11.15 9.56 -21.58
C VAL A 388 -10.77 10.98 -22.00
N TYR A 389 -9.88 11.58 -21.22
CA TYR A 389 -9.38 12.93 -21.46
C TYR A 389 -7.86 12.92 -21.58
N VAL A 390 -7.33 13.90 -22.29
CA VAL A 390 -5.89 14.10 -22.46
C VAL A 390 -5.51 15.55 -22.23
N MET A 391 -4.40 15.78 -21.55
CA MET A 391 -3.71 17.07 -21.52
C MET A 391 -2.68 17.05 -22.65
N LYS A 392 -3.01 17.67 -23.79
CA LYS A 392 -2.13 17.69 -24.97
C LYS A 392 -0.84 18.44 -24.65
N ASN A 393 0.22 18.06 -25.36
CA ASN A 393 1.53 18.72 -25.16
C ASN A 393 1.43 20.24 -25.39
N GLY A 394 1.91 21.01 -24.40
CA GLY A 394 1.83 22.48 -24.42
C GLY A 394 0.49 23.07 -23.97
N GLU A 395 -0.53 22.23 -23.73
CA GLU A 395 -1.81 22.67 -23.19
C GLU A 395 -1.84 22.62 -21.66
N SER A 396 -2.81 23.30 -21.09
CA SER A 396 -2.96 23.44 -19.63
C SER A 396 -4.29 22.93 -19.09
N VAL A 397 -5.16 22.43 -19.97
CA VAL A 397 -6.50 21.93 -19.63
C VAL A 397 -6.73 20.60 -20.33
N TYR A 398 -7.36 19.66 -19.63
CA TYR A 398 -7.77 18.40 -20.24
C TYR A 398 -8.88 18.59 -21.24
N THR A 399 -8.77 17.88 -22.34
CA THR A 399 -9.81 17.81 -23.40
C THR A 399 -10.16 16.36 -23.70
N GLY A 400 -11.35 16.11 -24.25
CA GLY A 400 -11.74 14.75 -24.63
C GLY A 400 -10.73 14.11 -25.57
N LEU A 401 -10.37 12.86 -25.30
CA LEU A 401 -9.50 12.08 -26.17
C LEU A 401 -10.34 11.51 -27.33
N ASP A 402 -10.03 11.90 -28.55
CA ASP A 402 -10.69 11.44 -29.78
C ASP A 402 -9.81 10.48 -30.59
N ALA A 403 -10.42 9.79 -31.54
CA ALA A 403 -9.75 8.79 -32.37
C ALA A 403 -8.61 9.39 -33.22
N ASP A 404 -8.73 10.65 -33.67
CA ASP A 404 -7.69 11.30 -34.45
C ASP A 404 -6.45 11.58 -33.60
N TYR A 405 -6.64 11.99 -32.34
CA TYR A 405 -5.51 12.21 -31.43
C TYR A 405 -4.90 10.89 -30.96
N VAL A 406 -5.70 9.83 -30.74
CA VAL A 406 -5.18 8.46 -30.48
C VAL A 406 -4.29 8.00 -31.64
N LYS A 407 -4.71 8.26 -32.90
CA LYS A 407 -3.88 7.96 -34.07
C LYS A 407 -2.57 8.77 -34.07
N ALA A 408 -2.62 10.04 -33.68
CA ALA A 408 -1.43 10.88 -33.58
C ALA A 408 -0.47 10.37 -32.48
N LEU A 409 -0.98 9.92 -31.33
CA LEU A 409 -0.19 9.28 -30.28
C LEU A 409 0.48 8.01 -30.80
N ASN A 410 -0.27 7.12 -31.43
CA ASN A 410 0.21 5.82 -31.92
C ASN A 410 1.22 5.94 -33.09
N THR A 411 1.26 7.08 -33.78
CA THR A 411 2.22 7.39 -34.86
C THR A 411 3.35 8.31 -34.40
N ALA A 412 3.50 8.55 -33.11
CA ALA A 412 4.52 9.46 -32.52
C ALA A 412 4.45 10.90 -33.07
N SER A 413 3.29 11.34 -33.57
CA SER A 413 3.10 12.68 -34.11
C SER A 413 2.44 13.66 -33.15
N ALA A 414 2.09 13.22 -31.93
CA ALA A 414 1.48 14.05 -30.90
C ALA A 414 2.47 15.00 -30.18
N GLY A 415 3.78 14.82 -30.39
CA GLY A 415 4.85 15.73 -29.92
C GLY A 415 5.21 15.60 -28.42
N PHE A 416 4.98 14.45 -27.79
CA PHE A 416 5.43 14.17 -26.41
C PHE A 416 6.93 13.86 -26.32
#